data_7566c7c2f1058875e02c89c282493bfa
#
_entry.id   7566c7c2f1058875e02c89c282493bfa
#
_cell.length_a   1.000
_cell.length_b   1.000
_cell.length_c   1.000
_cell.angle_alpha   90.00
_cell.angle_beta   90.00
_cell.angle_gamma   90.00
#
_symmetry.space_group_name_H-M   'P 1'
#
loop_
_entity.id
_entity.type
_entity.pdbx_description
1 polymer ?
#
loop_
_entity_poly.entity_id
_entity_poly.type
_entity_poly.pdbx_seq_one_letter_code
_entity_poly.pdbx_strand_id
1 'polypeptide(L)'
;MKVLKRQTNSRNCIICGMENDAGVKAPFYEMEDGSVASEFCFLPKHQSYPGRTHGGMISALLDEVMGRVLWVTEPTSYAVTTTRTITFRRPVPYGVKVKARGYVTHDAP
;
A
#
# COMPACT_ATOMS: atom_id res chain seq x y z
N MET A 1 -10.85 14.35 -4.25
CA MET A 1 -10.74 13.53 -5.48
C MET A 1 -11.69 12.35 -5.38
N LYS A 2 -12.32 11.99 -6.48
CA LYS A 2 -13.36 10.98 -6.47
C LYS A 2 -12.78 9.57 -6.56
N VAL A 3 -13.31 8.65 -5.73
CA VAL A 3 -13.03 7.22 -5.82
C VAL A 3 -13.91 6.63 -6.91
N LEU A 4 -13.31 5.89 -7.84
CA LEU A 4 -14.06 5.17 -8.87
C LEU A 4 -14.43 3.77 -8.44
N LYS A 5 -13.51 3.07 -7.72
CA LYS A 5 -13.68 1.66 -7.44
C LYS A 5 -12.74 1.23 -6.32
N ARG A 6 -13.22 0.32 -5.45
CA ARG A 6 -12.37 -0.37 -4.50
C ARG A 6 -11.82 -1.64 -5.13
N GLN A 7 -10.51 -1.84 -5.05
CA GLN A 7 -9.88 -3.06 -5.53
C GLN A 7 -10.09 -4.21 -4.55
N THR A 8 -10.08 -5.43 -5.05
CA THR A 8 -10.20 -6.63 -4.21
C THR A 8 -8.92 -6.89 -3.44
N ASN A 9 -9.06 -7.50 -2.25
CA ASN A 9 -7.93 -7.86 -1.39
C ASN A 9 -7.77 -9.37 -1.34
N SER A 10 -6.52 -9.84 -1.28
CA SER A 10 -6.22 -11.23 -0.97
C SER A 10 -6.53 -11.50 0.51
N ARG A 11 -7.05 -12.68 0.83
CA ARG A 11 -7.52 -12.98 2.19
C ARG A 11 -6.44 -12.90 3.25
N ASN A 12 -5.24 -13.39 2.94
CA ASN A 12 -4.15 -13.55 3.91
C ASN A 12 -2.91 -12.70 3.61
N CYS A 13 -3.00 -11.75 2.69
CA CYS A 13 -1.89 -10.82 2.42
C CYS A 13 -1.56 -10.03 3.68
N ILE A 14 -0.28 -9.89 3.99
CA ILE A 14 0.16 -9.14 5.18
C ILE A 14 -0.22 -7.65 5.12
N ILE A 15 -0.44 -7.12 3.93
CA ILE A 15 -0.80 -5.71 3.75
C ILE A 15 -2.31 -5.52 3.63
N CYS A 16 -2.97 -6.26 2.75
CA CYS A 16 -4.37 -6.03 2.42
C CYS A 16 -5.32 -7.11 2.93
N GLY A 17 -4.82 -8.24 3.42
CA GLY A 17 -5.65 -9.37 3.79
C GLY A 17 -6.49 -9.11 5.04
N MET A 18 -7.80 -9.14 4.90
CA MET A 18 -8.72 -8.90 6.01
C MET A 18 -8.72 -10.04 7.03
N GLU A 19 -8.20 -11.21 6.65
CA GLU A 19 -8.13 -12.38 7.52
C GLU A 19 -6.75 -12.62 8.10
N ASN A 20 -5.78 -11.72 7.85
CA ASN A 20 -4.45 -11.81 8.44
C ASN A 20 -4.36 -10.87 9.64
N ASP A 21 -4.39 -11.42 10.85
CA ASP A 21 -4.37 -10.62 12.08
C ASP A 21 -3.05 -9.88 12.31
N ALA A 22 -1.97 -10.32 11.67
CA ALA A 22 -0.69 -9.61 11.72
C ALA A 22 -0.63 -8.43 10.76
N GLY A 23 -1.56 -8.35 9.83
CA GLY A 23 -1.51 -7.42 8.71
C GLY A 23 -2.09 -6.04 9.00
N VAL A 24 -1.90 -5.17 8.03
CA VAL A 24 -2.37 -3.77 8.08
C VAL A 24 -3.85 -3.68 7.73
N LYS A 25 -4.35 -4.63 6.94
CA LYS A 25 -5.73 -4.66 6.42
C LYS A 25 -6.07 -3.39 5.66
N ALA A 26 -5.13 -2.92 4.84
CA ALA A 26 -5.28 -1.68 4.08
C ALA A 26 -6.22 -1.87 2.89
N PRO A 27 -7.21 -1.02 2.72
CA PRO A 27 -8.03 -1.01 1.51
C PRO A 27 -7.36 -0.19 0.42
N PHE A 28 -7.65 -0.51 -0.84
CA PHE A 28 -7.06 0.18 -1.98
C PHE A 28 -8.16 0.62 -2.94
N TYR A 29 -8.11 1.87 -3.35
CA TYR A 29 -9.13 2.49 -4.18
C TYR A 29 -8.54 3.05 -5.47
N GLU A 30 -9.20 2.77 -6.59
CA GLU A 30 -8.85 3.40 -7.87
C GLU A 30 -9.48 4.78 -7.91
N MET A 31 -8.65 5.79 -8.16
CA MET A 31 -9.10 7.18 -8.14
C MET A 31 -9.36 7.70 -9.56
N GLU A 32 -10.08 8.81 -9.66
CA GLU A 32 -10.49 9.38 -10.95
C GLU A 32 -9.32 9.78 -11.84
N ASP A 33 -8.14 10.03 -11.27
CA ASP A 33 -6.93 10.41 -12.03
C ASP A 33 -6.08 9.21 -12.45
N GLY A 34 -6.55 7.98 -12.22
CA GLY A 34 -5.82 6.76 -12.54
C GLY A 34 -4.84 6.31 -11.47
N SER A 35 -4.73 7.04 -10.37
CA SER A 35 -3.91 6.63 -9.22
C SER A 35 -4.63 5.60 -8.37
N VAL A 36 -3.89 4.94 -7.48
CA VAL A 36 -4.44 4.10 -6.42
C VAL A 36 -4.13 4.75 -5.09
N ALA A 37 -5.11 4.85 -4.22
CA ALA A 37 -4.97 5.44 -2.90
C ALA A 37 -5.40 4.46 -1.81
N SER A 38 -4.77 4.58 -0.65
CA SER A 38 -5.14 3.83 0.54
C SER A 38 -5.09 4.76 1.74
N GLU A 39 -5.99 4.53 2.68
CA GLU A 39 -6.05 5.25 3.94
C GLU A 39 -6.20 4.21 5.04
N PHE A 40 -5.27 4.20 6.00
CA PHE A 40 -5.16 3.10 6.97
C PHE A 40 -4.37 3.56 8.19
N CYS A 41 -4.30 2.70 9.21
CA CYS A 41 -3.43 2.89 10.39
C CYS A 41 -2.46 1.72 10.49
N PHE A 42 -1.18 2.00 10.73
CA PHE A 42 -0.31 0.97 11.27
C PHE A 42 -0.63 0.75 12.75
N LEU A 43 -0.41 -0.44 13.24
CA LEU A 43 -0.75 -0.85 14.60
C LEU A 43 0.52 -1.04 15.44
N PRO A 44 0.42 -1.11 16.78
CA PRO A 44 1.59 -1.35 17.63
C PRO A 44 2.39 -2.59 17.25
N LYS A 45 1.75 -3.63 16.73
CA LYS A 45 2.44 -4.85 16.26
C LYS A 45 3.32 -4.61 15.02
N HIS A 46 3.22 -3.45 14.38
CA HIS A 46 4.04 -3.07 13.23
C HIS A 46 5.20 -2.15 13.63
N GLN A 47 5.48 -2.04 14.91
CA GLN A 47 6.53 -1.13 15.40
C GLN A 47 7.94 -1.66 15.17
N SER A 48 8.89 -0.70 15.07
CA SER A 48 10.32 -0.96 15.27
C SER A 48 10.71 -0.47 16.68
N TYR A 49 10.91 0.83 16.83
CA TYR A 49 11.04 1.46 18.15
C TYR A 49 9.66 1.85 18.67
N PRO A 50 9.49 1.99 19.99
CA PRO A 50 8.22 2.44 20.53
C PRO A 50 7.73 3.74 19.88
N GLY A 51 6.49 3.74 19.43
CA GLY A 51 5.88 4.87 18.76
C GLY A 51 6.14 4.99 17.26
N ARG A 52 6.98 4.12 16.70
CA ARG A 52 7.39 4.22 15.28
C ARG A 52 7.11 2.93 14.53
N THR A 53 6.53 3.06 13.34
CA THR A 53 6.29 1.94 12.45
C THR A 53 7.59 1.43 11.85
N HIS A 54 7.75 0.12 11.76
CA HIS A 54 8.90 -0.51 11.14
C HIS A 54 9.03 -0.12 9.67
N GLY A 55 10.24 0.28 9.25
CA GLY A 55 10.50 0.66 7.87
C GLY A 55 10.20 -0.45 6.87
N GLY A 56 10.38 -1.70 7.27
CA GLY A 56 10.00 -2.86 6.46
C GLY A 56 8.51 -2.92 6.18
N MET A 57 7.67 -2.56 7.15
CA MET A 57 6.22 -2.53 6.96
C MET A 57 5.81 -1.38 6.04
N ILE A 58 6.45 -0.23 6.18
CA ILE A 58 6.23 0.90 5.28
C ILE A 58 6.61 0.51 3.86
N SER A 59 7.77 -0.14 3.70
CA SER A 59 8.24 -0.62 2.40
C SER A 59 7.28 -1.63 1.78
N ALA A 60 6.77 -2.56 2.58
CA ALA A 60 5.81 -3.56 2.11
C ALA A 60 4.52 -2.91 1.64
N LEU A 61 4.03 -1.91 2.36
CA LEU A 61 2.83 -1.19 1.95
C LEU A 61 3.06 -0.43 0.64
N LEU A 62 4.18 0.25 0.50
CA LEU A 62 4.50 0.98 -0.73
C LEU A 62 4.67 0.03 -1.91
N ASP A 63 5.23 -1.15 -1.69
CA ASP A 63 5.32 -2.19 -2.72
C ASP A 63 3.94 -2.63 -3.19
N GLU A 64 3.01 -2.82 -2.26
CA GLU A 64 1.63 -3.18 -2.59
C GLU A 64 0.96 -2.08 -3.42
N VAL A 65 1.09 -0.82 -3.01
CA VAL A 65 0.52 0.32 -3.75
C VAL A 65 1.05 0.37 -5.16
N MET A 66 2.36 0.18 -5.33
CA MET A 66 3.00 0.20 -6.65
C MET A 66 2.48 -0.91 -7.57
N GLY A 67 2.32 -2.12 -7.02
CA GLY A 67 1.77 -3.24 -7.79
C GLY A 67 0.32 -3.02 -8.17
N ARG A 68 -0.45 -2.43 -7.29
CA ARG A 68 -1.88 -2.21 -7.50
C ARG A 68 -2.20 -1.14 -8.53
N VAL A 69 -1.30 -0.19 -8.77
CA VAL A 69 -1.50 0.82 -9.83
C VAL A 69 -1.61 0.14 -11.20
N LEU A 70 -0.88 -0.93 -11.42
CA LEU A 70 -0.96 -1.67 -12.69
C LEU A 70 -2.33 -2.32 -12.90
N TRP A 71 -3.03 -2.66 -11.82
CA TRP A 71 -4.35 -3.28 -11.92
C TRP A 71 -5.43 -2.35 -12.49
N VAL A 72 -5.18 -1.04 -12.48
CA VAL A 72 -6.15 -0.07 -13.03
C VAL A 72 -6.40 -0.35 -14.51
N THR A 73 -5.34 -0.66 -15.26
CA THR A 73 -5.42 -0.94 -16.69
C THR A 73 -5.30 -2.43 -17.03
N GLU A 74 -4.68 -3.21 -16.13
CA GLU A 74 -4.42 -4.64 -16.35
C GLU A 74 -4.83 -5.44 -15.12
N PRO A 75 -6.13 -5.58 -14.83
CA PRO A 75 -6.61 -6.16 -13.57
C PRO A 75 -6.30 -7.64 -13.37
N THR A 76 -5.92 -8.36 -14.41
CA THR A 76 -5.54 -9.78 -14.32
C THR A 76 -4.03 -10.00 -14.25
N SER A 77 -3.24 -8.94 -14.32
CA SER A 77 -1.77 -9.03 -14.28
C SER A 77 -1.25 -8.97 -12.87
N TYR A 78 -0.21 -9.74 -12.60
CA TYR A 78 0.51 -9.72 -11.34
C TYR A 78 1.96 -9.35 -11.61
N ALA A 79 2.37 -8.19 -11.12
CA ALA A 79 3.73 -7.72 -11.28
C ALA A 79 4.62 -8.21 -10.14
N VAL A 80 5.87 -8.48 -10.48
CA VAL A 80 6.90 -8.81 -9.49
C VAL A 80 7.89 -7.65 -9.47
N THR A 81 8.15 -7.11 -8.29
CA THR A 81 9.09 -6.01 -8.12
C THR A 81 10.52 -6.49 -8.31
N THR A 82 11.24 -5.90 -9.25
CA THR A 82 12.65 -6.20 -9.47
C THR A 82 13.56 -5.24 -8.72
N THR A 83 13.20 -3.96 -8.68
CA THR A 83 13.98 -2.94 -8.00
C THR A 83 13.04 -1.94 -7.36
N ARG A 84 13.37 -1.53 -6.14
CA ARG A 84 12.59 -0.55 -5.39
C ARG A 84 13.53 0.39 -4.67
N THR A 85 13.28 1.70 -4.79
CA THR A 85 14.01 2.72 -4.05
C THR A 85 13.05 3.45 -3.13
N ILE A 86 13.40 3.55 -1.85
CA ILE A 86 12.56 4.22 -0.85
C ILE A 86 13.40 5.23 -0.09
N THR A 87 12.86 6.43 0.06
CA THR A 87 13.45 7.47 0.90
C THR A 87 12.58 7.67 2.12
N PHE A 88 13.14 7.42 3.30
CA PHE A 88 12.47 7.64 4.58
C PHE A 88 12.81 9.03 5.09
N ARG A 89 11.86 9.95 5.03
CA ARG A 89 12.10 11.36 5.41
C ARG A 89 11.69 11.66 6.82
N ARG A 90 10.69 10.96 7.34
CA ARG A 90 10.15 11.16 8.68
C ARG A 90 9.70 9.84 9.26
N PRO A 91 9.76 9.67 10.59
CA PRO A 91 9.15 8.52 11.22
C PRO A 91 7.65 8.50 10.95
N VAL A 92 7.10 7.30 10.78
CA VAL A 92 5.65 7.11 10.64
C VAL A 92 5.14 6.53 11.96
N PRO A 93 4.31 7.27 12.71
CA PRO A 93 3.76 6.73 13.94
C PRO A 93 2.71 5.65 13.64
N TYR A 94 2.55 4.71 14.56
CA TYR A 94 1.40 3.81 14.49
C TYR A 94 0.24 4.42 15.28
N GLY A 95 -0.98 3.91 15.03
CA GLY A 95 -2.18 4.39 15.72
C GLY A 95 -2.76 5.67 15.17
N VAL A 96 -2.20 6.22 14.09
CA VAL A 96 -2.75 7.39 13.41
C VAL A 96 -3.09 7.03 11.97
N LYS A 97 -4.08 7.71 11.42
CA LYS A 97 -4.48 7.52 10.04
C LYS A 97 -3.42 8.10 9.11
N VAL A 98 -2.96 7.29 8.16
CA VAL A 98 -2.01 7.70 7.14
C VAL A 98 -2.59 7.40 5.76
N LYS A 99 -2.09 8.11 4.76
CA LYS A 99 -2.51 7.95 3.38
C LYS A 99 -1.32 7.54 2.53
N ALA A 100 -1.58 6.62 1.59
CA ALA A 100 -0.61 6.25 0.57
C ALA A 100 -1.25 6.46 -0.79
N ARG A 101 -0.44 6.81 -1.77
CA ARG A 101 -0.92 7.02 -3.13
C ARG A 101 0.16 6.59 -4.12
N GLY A 102 -0.27 5.86 -5.14
CA GLY A 102 0.61 5.42 -6.21
C GLY A 102 0.09 5.83 -7.58
N TYR A 103 1.00 6.13 -8.47
CA TYR A 103 0.67 6.44 -9.86
C TYR A 103 1.85 6.05 -10.74
N VAL A 104 1.55 5.78 -12.02
CA VAL A 104 2.58 5.42 -13.00
C VAL A 104 3.19 6.70 -13.58
N THR A 105 4.51 6.85 -13.48
CA THR A 105 5.21 7.99 -14.08
C THR A 105 5.84 7.62 -15.42
N HIS A 106 6.17 6.34 -15.60
CA HIS A 106 6.77 5.86 -16.83
C HIS A 106 6.44 4.39 -17.00
N ASP A 107 5.76 4.04 -18.08
CA ASP A 107 5.38 2.67 -18.39
C ASP A 107 6.18 2.22 -19.61
N ALA A 108 7.22 1.42 -19.38
CA ALA A 108 8.08 0.87 -20.42
C ALA A 108 7.88 -0.63 -20.55
N PRO A 109 8.04 -1.19 -21.77
CA PRO A 109 7.96 -2.63 -21.98
C PRO A 109 9.05 -3.40 -21.24
#